data_d9954d42218e1eb0bdd0e3336836b75a
#
_entry.id   d9954d42218e1eb0bdd0e3336836b75a
#
_cell.length_a   1.000
_cell.length_b   1.000
_cell.length_c   1.000
_cell.angle_alpha   90.00
_cell.angle_beta   90.00
_cell.angle_gamma   90.00
#
_symmetry.space_group_name_H-M   'P 1'
#
loop_
_entity.id
_entity.type
_entity.pdbx_description
1 polymer ?
#
loop_
_entity_poly.entity_id
_entity_poly.type
_entity_poly.pdbx_seq_one_letter_code
_entity_poly.pdbx_strand_id
1 'polypeptide(L)'
;AEGGKLTFALDLAPAGSAAYRVSKATIAPSAQPSAPAFEPVVASAWKVAADQPNVLALDYCDLTAPGGVNLRDVNTWQANWTLWKMHGFERPAWDNAVQYKTRIFDRNHFDSGSGFEAVFRFEAVDAAALKGLELAIESPELYKVTVNGVAVSFAAGRRWEDPHIRAASVEKAAREGENVIVVTGRPFDVRMELENVF
;
A
#
# COMPACT_ATOMS: atom_id res chain seq x y z
N ALA A 1 12.18 45.00 16.24
CA ALA A 1 11.36 44.58 17.39
C ALA A 1 10.57 45.78 17.86
N GLU A 2 9.28 45.71 17.79
CA GLU A 2 8.36 46.73 18.35
C GLU A 2 7.65 46.12 19.57
N GLY A 3 7.54 46.91 20.67
CA GLY A 3 6.82 46.51 21.88
C GLY A 3 7.32 45.27 22.58
N GLY A 4 8.63 44.94 22.51
CA GLY A 4 9.21 43.77 23.15
C GLY A 4 8.91 42.43 22.44
N LYS A 5 8.29 42.46 21.27
CA LYS A 5 8.04 41.29 20.43
C LYS A 5 9.05 41.20 19.31
N LEU A 6 9.56 40.00 19.05
CA LEU A 6 10.38 39.67 17.89
C LEU A 6 9.47 39.02 16.83
N THR A 7 9.39 39.63 15.66
CA THR A 7 8.65 39.07 14.51
C THR A 7 9.62 38.82 13.38
N PHE A 8 9.55 37.66 12.77
CA PHE A 8 10.31 37.31 11.58
C PHE A 8 9.44 36.47 10.63
N ALA A 9 9.73 36.59 9.35
CA ALA A 9 9.11 35.74 8.36
C ALA A 9 9.76 34.35 8.39
N LEU A 10 8.95 33.32 8.28
CA LEU A 10 9.37 31.94 8.19
C LEU A 10 8.88 31.37 6.87
N ASP A 11 9.80 30.95 6.03
CA ASP A 11 9.52 30.23 4.79
C ASP A 11 10.16 28.85 4.90
N LEU A 12 9.34 27.80 4.91
CA LEU A 12 9.79 26.42 4.99
C LEU A 12 9.31 25.65 3.77
N ALA A 13 10.23 24.95 3.15
CA ALA A 13 9.88 23.96 2.15
C ALA A 13 8.99 22.86 2.75
N PRO A 14 8.18 22.13 1.95
CA PRO A 14 7.43 20.98 2.43
C PRO A 14 8.37 20.01 3.19
N ALA A 15 7.92 19.57 4.39
CA ALA A 15 8.71 18.77 5.34
C ALA A 15 10.00 19.44 5.86
N GLY A 16 10.20 20.74 5.61
CA GLY A 16 11.32 21.51 6.13
C GLY A 16 11.18 21.80 7.62
N SER A 17 12.32 21.96 8.29
CA SER A 17 12.37 22.40 9.69
C SER A 17 13.44 23.49 9.87
N ALA A 18 13.22 24.37 10.86
CA ALA A 18 14.19 25.36 11.22
C ALA A 18 14.26 25.51 12.75
N ALA A 19 15.45 25.68 13.25
CA ALA A 19 15.68 25.96 14.66
C ALA A 19 16.19 27.41 14.83
N TYR A 20 15.62 28.11 15.78
CA TYR A 20 15.98 29.50 16.06
C TYR A 20 16.50 29.63 17.48
N ARG A 21 17.57 30.40 17.60
CA ARG A 21 18.11 30.82 18.90
C ARG A 21 17.87 32.30 19.09
N VAL A 22 17.07 32.64 20.10
CA VAL A 22 16.87 34.04 20.51
C VAL A 22 17.88 34.39 21.60
N SER A 23 18.67 35.45 21.39
CA SER A 23 19.63 35.94 22.37
C SER A 23 19.53 37.47 22.49
N LYS A 24 19.98 38.03 23.64
CA LYS A 24 20.05 39.47 23.84
C LYS A 24 21.28 40.13 23.19
N ALA A 25 22.13 39.37 22.54
CA ALA A 25 23.32 39.90 21.88
C ALA A 25 22.95 40.64 20.61
N THR A 26 23.59 41.78 20.40
CA THR A 26 23.55 42.51 19.13
C THR A 26 24.41 41.74 18.12
N ILE A 27 23.77 41.00 17.24
CA ILE A 27 24.46 40.32 16.15
C ILE A 27 24.39 41.22 14.93
N ALA A 28 25.51 41.57 14.34
CA ALA A 28 25.54 42.23 13.04
C ALA A 28 24.81 41.33 12.00
N PRO A 29 23.96 41.89 11.14
CA PRO A 29 23.31 41.12 10.11
C PRO A 29 24.38 40.41 9.25
N SER A 30 24.38 39.10 9.30
CA SER A 30 25.15 38.31 8.35
C SER A 30 24.59 38.53 6.94
N ALA A 31 25.43 38.79 5.99
CA ALA A 31 25.01 38.83 4.61
C ALA A 31 24.31 37.50 4.29
N GLN A 32 23.04 37.58 3.89
CA GLN A 32 22.35 36.37 3.40
C GLN A 32 23.18 35.83 2.23
N PRO A 33 23.53 34.53 2.25
CA PRO A 33 24.11 33.94 1.08
C PRO A 33 23.14 34.18 -0.08
N SER A 34 23.63 34.71 -1.18
CA SER A 34 22.84 34.85 -2.40
C SER A 34 22.30 33.47 -2.74
N ALA A 35 21.01 33.36 -3.01
CA ALA A 35 20.42 32.10 -3.46
C ALA A 35 21.26 31.60 -4.66
N PRO A 36 21.65 30.32 -4.68
CA PRO A 36 22.38 29.78 -5.82
C PRO A 36 21.55 30.04 -7.08
N ALA A 37 22.19 30.60 -8.09
CA ALA A 37 21.54 30.74 -9.37
C ALA A 37 21.33 29.35 -9.95
N PHE A 38 20.09 28.93 -10.04
CA PHE A 38 19.72 27.68 -10.70
C PHE A 38 19.78 27.93 -12.22
N GLU A 39 20.73 27.31 -12.88
CA GLU A 39 20.69 27.24 -14.34
C GLU A 39 19.69 26.16 -14.76
N PRO A 40 18.74 26.46 -15.68
CA PRO A 40 17.82 25.46 -16.18
C PRO A 40 18.60 24.36 -16.90
N VAL A 41 18.45 23.12 -16.40
CA VAL A 41 19.02 21.96 -17.09
C VAL A 41 18.16 21.63 -18.30
N VAL A 42 18.75 21.69 -19.50
CA VAL A 42 18.03 21.36 -20.74
C VAL A 42 17.79 19.86 -20.79
N ALA A 43 16.52 19.45 -20.67
CA ALA A 43 16.12 18.05 -20.58
C ALA A 43 16.28 17.25 -21.90
N SER A 44 16.62 17.90 -23.03
CA SER A 44 16.71 17.26 -24.36
C SER A 44 17.77 16.15 -24.49
N ALA A 45 18.70 16.05 -23.53
CA ALA A 45 19.76 15.03 -23.53
C ALA A 45 19.52 13.88 -22.53
N TRP A 46 18.41 13.91 -21.78
CA TRP A 46 18.14 12.89 -20.77
C TRP A 46 17.58 11.62 -21.43
N LYS A 47 18.19 10.48 -21.11
CA LYS A 47 17.61 9.16 -21.36
C LYS A 47 17.05 8.65 -20.03
N VAL A 48 15.76 8.46 -19.97
CA VAL A 48 15.09 7.83 -18.83
C VAL A 48 15.03 6.34 -19.09
N ALA A 49 15.57 5.53 -18.18
CA ALA A 49 15.41 4.09 -18.17
C ALA A 49 14.90 3.70 -16.78
N ALA A 50 13.88 2.86 -16.73
CA ALA A 50 13.44 2.26 -15.48
C ALA A 50 14.45 1.15 -15.11
N ASP A 51 14.97 1.19 -13.89
CA ASP A 51 15.83 0.16 -13.32
C ASP A 51 15.05 -0.89 -12.53
N GLN A 52 13.79 -0.58 -12.21
CA GLN A 52 12.84 -1.46 -11.53
C GLN A 52 11.55 -1.59 -12.32
N PRO A 53 10.83 -2.72 -12.20
CA PRO A 53 9.49 -2.85 -12.75
C PRO A 53 8.57 -1.75 -12.21
N ASN A 54 7.64 -1.29 -13.04
CA ASN A 54 6.56 -0.44 -12.56
C ASN A 54 5.60 -1.28 -11.70
N VAL A 55 5.11 -0.69 -10.61
CA VAL A 55 4.23 -1.35 -9.64
C VAL A 55 2.93 -0.57 -9.51
N LEU A 56 1.81 -1.28 -9.59
CA LEU A 56 0.48 -0.75 -9.31
C LEU A 56 -0.02 -1.35 -8.00
N ALA A 57 -0.15 -0.53 -6.96
CA ALA A 57 -0.82 -0.93 -5.73
C ALA A 57 -2.34 -0.92 -5.93
N LEU A 58 -3.01 -1.99 -5.51
CA LEU A 58 -4.46 -2.12 -5.63
C LEU A 58 -5.11 -1.80 -4.27
N ASP A 59 -5.32 -0.52 -4.01
CA ASP A 59 -5.77 0.01 -2.72
C ASP A 59 -7.29 -0.06 -2.50
N TYR A 60 -8.07 -0.43 -3.51
CA TYR A 60 -9.53 -0.50 -3.44
C TYR A 60 -10.05 -1.83 -3.94
N CYS A 61 -11.08 -2.33 -3.27
CA CYS A 61 -11.75 -3.56 -3.66
C CYS A 61 -13.27 -3.53 -3.38
N ASP A 62 -14.01 -4.43 -4.01
CA ASP A 62 -15.33 -4.80 -3.53
C ASP A 62 -15.18 -5.95 -2.55
N LEU A 63 -15.77 -5.85 -1.35
CA LEU A 63 -15.69 -6.88 -0.33
C LEU A 63 -17.06 -7.51 -0.09
N THR A 64 -17.12 -8.83 -0.16
CA THR A 64 -18.28 -9.62 0.24
C THR A 64 -17.88 -10.62 1.32
N ALA A 65 -18.66 -10.67 2.42
CA ALA A 65 -18.42 -11.59 3.52
C ALA A 65 -19.76 -12.00 4.17
N PRO A 66 -19.79 -13.05 5.03
CA PRO A 66 -20.97 -13.46 5.76
C PRO A 66 -21.61 -12.33 6.58
N GLY A 67 -22.86 -12.54 7.03
CA GLY A 67 -23.56 -11.51 7.82
C GLY A 67 -24.07 -10.32 7.00
N GLY A 68 -24.10 -10.43 5.66
CA GLY A 68 -24.60 -9.37 4.78
C GLY A 68 -23.60 -8.29 4.46
N VAL A 69 -22.31 -8.51 4.73
CA VAL A 69 -21.24 -7.57 4.34
C VAL A 69 -21.13 -7.55 2.82
N ASN A 70 -21.37 -6.38 2.23
CA ASN A 70 -21.25 -6.13 0.80
C ASN A 70 -20.84 -4.66 0.63
N LEU A 71 -19.54 -4.44 0.57
CA LEU A 71 -18.94 -3.12 0.39
C LEU A 71 -18.48 -2.97 -1.06
N ARG A 72 -18.62 -1.78 -1.61
CA ARG A 72 -18.19 -1.45 -2.97
C ARG A 72 -17.13 -0.38 -2.93
N ASP A 73 -16.10 -0.54 -3.75
CA ASP A 73 -15.02 0.42 -3.92
C ASP A 73 -14.48 0.90 -2.55
N VAL A 74 -14.26 -0.05 -1.66
CA VAL A 74 -13.77 0.22 -0.30
C VAL A 74 -12.25 0.15 -0.29
N ASN A 75 -11.62 1.07 0.43
CA ASN A 75 -10.18 1.00 0.67
C ASN A 75 -9.81 -0.29 1.40
N THR A 76 -8.73 -0.94 1.01
CA THR A 76 -8.29 -2.25 1.52
C THR A 76 -8.08 -2.26 3.03
N TRP A 77 -7.58 -1.15 3.60
CA TRP A 77 -7.47 -0.99 5.05
C TRP A 77 -8.83 -1.05 5.75
N GLN A 78 -9.86 -0.37 5.21
CA GLN A 78 -11.22 -0.44 5.73
C GLN A 78 -11.85 -1.83 5.55
N ALA A 79 -11.54 -2.50 4.44
CA ALA A 79 -11.95 -3.88 4.20
C ALA A 79 -11.37 -4.82 5.26
N ASN A 80 -10.07 -4.74 5.54
CA ASN A 80 -9.40 -5.49 6.60
C ASN A 80 -10.03 -5.22 7.97
N TRP A 81 -10.25 -3.95 8.31
CA TRP A 81 -10.92 -3.59 9.57
C TRP A 81 -12.31 -4.19 9.71
N THR A 82 -13.07 -4.23 8.63
CA THR A 82 -14.41 -4.84 8.61
C THR A 82 -14.31 -6.33 8.89
N LEU A 83 -13.40 -7.04 8.23
CA LEU A 83 -13.16 -8.47 8.45
C LEU A 83 -12.73 -8.76 9.88
N TRP A 84 -11.83 -7.99 10.45
CA TRP A 84 -11.40 -8.17 11.82
C TRP A 84 -12.52 -7.96 12.83
N LYS A 85 -13.30 -6.90 12.69
CA LYS A 85 -14.44 -6.59 13.56
C LYS A 85 -15.51 -7.67 13.52
N MET A 86 -15.87 -8.15 12.34
CA MET A 86 -16.89 -9.20 12.21
C MET A 86 -16.47 -10.53 12.85
N HIS A 87 -15.16 -10.76 12.98
CA HIS A 87 -14.60 -11.93 13.67
C HIS A 87 -14.27 -11.67 15.15
N GLY A 88 -14.76 -10.55 15.70
CA GLY A 88 -14.65 -10.23 17.13
C GLY A 88 -13.31 -9.68 17.57
N PHE A 89 -12.50 -9.14 16.64
CA PHE A 89 -11.28 -8.43 16.96
C PHE A 89 -11.51 -6.92 16.95
N GLU A 90 -10.95 -6.22 17.93
CA GLU A 90 -11.06 -4.76 18.02
C GLU A 90 -10.03 -4.06 17.14
N ARG A 91 -8.87 -4.70 16.93
CA ARG A 91 -7.73 -4.13 16.21
C ARG A 91 -7.04 -5.18 15.35
N PRO A 92 -6.44 -4.79 14.23
CA PRO A 92 -5.56 -5.64 13.43
C PRO A 92 -4.34 -6.13 14.23
N ALA A 93 -3.74 -7.25 13.79
CA ALA A 93 -2.61 -7.87 14.48
C ALA A 93 -1.41 -6.94 14.64
N TRP A 94 -1.13 -6.13 13.65
CA TRP A 94 0.04 -5.23 13.59
C TRP A 94 -0.14 -3.89 14.29
N ASP A 95 -1.33 -3.60 14.82
CA ASP A 95 -1.60 -2.34 15.50
C ASP A 95 -1.13 -2.38 16.97
N ASN A 96 0.17 -2.37 17.20
CA ASN A 96 0.83 -2.26 18.51
C ASN A 96 0.33 -3.20 19.59
N ALA A 97 -0.26 -4.32 19.26
CA ALA A 97 -0.78 -5.20 20.27
C ALA A 97 0.33 -6.03 20.89
N VAL A 98 0.69 -5.69 22.06
CA VAL A 98 1.77 -6.30 22.82
C VAL A 98 1.56 -7.80 23.11
N GLN A 99 0.37 -8.34 22.89
CA GLN A 99 0.03 -9.72 23.25
C GLN A 99 -0.68 -10.45 22.10
N TYR A 100 0.02 -10.59 20.99
CA TYR A 100 -0.50 -11.28 19.80
C TYR A 100 -0.95 -12.70 20.08
N LYS A 101 -0.19 -13.46 20.88
CA LYS A 101 -0.51 -14.87 21.12
C LYS A 101 -1.91 -15.04 21.68
N THR A 102 -2.16 -14.58 22.90
CA THR A 102 -3.42 -14.85 23.60
C THR A 102 -4.60 -14.06 23.07
N ARG A 103 -4.38 -12.86 22.53
CA ARG A 103 -5.44 -11.98 22.03
C ARG A 103 -5.82 -12.25 20.59
N ILE A 104 -4.92 -12.79 19.79
CA ILE A 104 -5.08 -12.94 18.36
C ILE A 104 -4.89 -14.39 17.95
N PHE A 105 -3.67 -14.95 18.03
CA PHE A 105 -3.38 -16.26 17.47
C PHE A 105 -4.09 -17.41 18.19
N ASP A 106 -4.24 -17.37 19.50
CA ASP A 106 -4.99 -18.38 20.26
C ASP A 106 -6.50 -18.33 19.95
N ARG A 107 -6.99 -17.28 19.28
CA ARG A 107 -8.36 -17.10 18.83
C ARG A 107 -8.55 -17.35 17.32
N ASN A 108 -7.49 -17.69 16.61
CA ASN A 108 -7.51 -17.93 15.17
C ASN A 108 -8.09 -19.33 14.83
N HIS A 109 -9.35 -19.52 15.20
CA HIS A 109 -10.10 -20.76 14.97
C HIS A 109 -11.46 -20.44 14.36
N PHE A 110 -11.52 -20.44 13.03
CA PHE A 110 -12.71 -20.09 12.28
C PHE A 110 -13.15 -21.25 11.38
N ASP A 111 -14.44 -21.38 11.19
CA ASP A 111 -15.01 -22.38 10.29
C ASP A 111 -14.97 -21.94 8.82
N SER A 112 -15.29 -22.84 7.92
CA SER A 112 -15.29 -22.58 6.48
C SER A 112 -16.33 -21.53 6.04
N GLY A 113 -17.29 -21.20 6.90
CA GLY A 113 -18.30 -20.16 6.65
C GLY A 113 -17.80 -18.75 6.95
N SER A 114 -16.64 -18.61 7.62
CA SER A 114 -16.13 -17.32 8.10
C SER A 114 -15.40 -16.48 7.06
N GLY A 115 -15.16 -16.98 5.87
CA GLY A 115 -14.30 -16.35 4.87
C GLY A 115 -14.93 -15.14 4.16
N PHE A 116 -14.23 -14.68 3.14
CA PHE A 116 -14.63 -13.52 2.34
C PHE A 116 -14.21 -13.69 0.87
N GLU A 117 -14.71 -12.79 0.05
CA GLU A 117 -14.28 -12.56 -1.32
C GLU A 117 -14.00 -11.06 -1.51
N ALA A 118 -12.81 -10.73 -1.98
CA ALA A 118 -12.41 -9.39 -2.37
C ALA A 118 -12.15 -9.34 -3.87
N VAL A 119 -12.73 -8.36 -4.54
CA VAL A 119 -12.63 -8.17 -5.99
C VAL A 119 -11.89 -6.89 -6.28
N PHE A 120 -10.72 -7.02 -6.89
CA PHE A 120 -9.91 -5.89 -7.35
C PHE A 120 -10.05 -5.74 -8.86
N ARG A 121 -9.81 -4.52 -9.37
CA ARG A 121 -9.84 -4.23 -10.81
C ARG A 121 -8.65 -3.39 -11.21
N PHE A 122 -8.13 -3.69 -12.39
CA PHE A 122 -7.14 -2.84 -13.04
C PHE A 122 -7.39 -2.81 -14.54
N GLU A 123 -6.86 -1.80 -15.20
CA GLU A 123 -6.94 -1.65 -16.66
C GLU A 123 -5.54 -1.78 -17.27
N ALA A 124 -5.41 -2.65 -18.26
CA ALA A 124 -4.23 -2.74 -19.11
C ALA A 124 -4.49 -1.96 -20.40
N VAL A 125 -3.72 -0.90 -20.62
CA VAL A 125 -3.97 0.05 -21.73
C VAL A 125 -3.67 -0.53 -23.12
N ASP A 126 -2.79 -1.52 -23.18
CA ASP A 126 -2.42 -2.21 -24.43
C ASP A 126 -1.78 -3.58 -24.15
N ALA A 127 -1.53 -4.33 -25.22
CA ALA A 127 -0.89 -5.65 -25.13
C ALA A 127 0.56 -5.60 -24.59
N ALA A 128 1.27 -4.49 -24.75
CA ALA A 128 2.63 -4.35 -24.25
C ALA A 128 2.64 -4.29 -22.72
N ALA A 129 1.59 -3.73 -22.10
CA ALA A 129 1.42 -3.68 -20.66
C ALA A 129 1.26 -5.08 -20.02
N LEU A 130 0.87 -6.09 -20.81
CA LEU A 130 0.68 -7.46 -20.33
C LEU A 130 1.97 -8.27 -20.28
N LYS A 131 2.97 -7.85 -21.04
CA LYS A 131 4.22 -8.60 -21.16
C LYS A 131 4.99 -8.62 -19.84
N GLY A 132 5.18 -9.81 -19.30
CA GLY A 132 5.86 -10.01 -18.02
C GLY A 132 5.03 -9.55 -16.82
N LEU A 133 3.72 -9.34 -16.99
CA LEU A 133 2.83 -8.94 -15.90
C LEU A 133 2.79 -10.01 -14.81
N GLU A 134 3.04 -9.59 -13.59
CA GLU A 134 2.96 -10.43 -12.39
C GLU A 134 1.95 -9.85 -11.41
N LEU A 135 1.29 -10.71 -10.67
CA LEU A 135 0.51 -10.36 -9.49
C LEU A 135 1.34 -10.73 -8.25
N ALA A 136 1.53 -9.77 -7.37
CA ALA A 136 2.20 -10.01 -6.09
C ALA A 136 1.20 -9.88 -4.94
N ILE A 137 1.21 -10.85 -4.02
CA ILE A 137 0.31 -10.87 -2.86
C ILE A 137 1.04 -11.43 -1.64
N GLU A 138 0.72 -10.89 -0.47
CA GLU A 138 1.25 -11.39 0.80
C GLU A 138 0.54 -12.66 1.24
N SER A 139 1.32 -13.61 1.76
CA SER A 139 0.82 -14.89 2.31
C SER A 139 -0.18 -15.60 1.39
N PRO A 140 0.13 -15.77 0.09
CA PRO A 140 -0.84 -16.28 -0.89
C PRO A 140 -1.33 -17.70 -0.62
N GLU A 141 -0.67 -18.44 0.27
CA GLU A 141 -1.12 -19.76 0.73
C GLU A 141 -2.44 -19.70 1.51
N LEU A 142 -2.83 -18.52 1.98
CA LEU A 142 -4.08 -18.29 2.71
C LEU A 142 -5.28 -18.07 1.77
N TYR A 143 -5.03 -17.88 0.47
CA TYR A 143 -6.03 -17.46 -0.48
C TYR A 143 -6.20 -18.39 -1.67
N LYS A 144 -7.38 -18.33 -2.26
CA LYS A 144 -7.58 -18.72 -3.66
C LYS A 144 -7.66 -17.45 -4.48
N VAL A 145 -6.83 -17.35 -5.51
CA VAL A 145 -6.74 -16.15 -6.35
C VAL A 145 -7.04 -16.51 -7.79
N THR A 146 -7.85 -15.71 -8.45
CA THR A 146 -8.09 -15.81 -9.88
C THR A 146 -7.91 -14.45 -10.56
N VAL A 147 -7.47 -14.46 -11.80
CA VAL A 147 -7.48 -13.30 -12.70
C VAL A 147 -8.37 -13.64 -13.89
N ASN A 148 -9.40 -12.86 -14.13
CA ASN A 148 -10.42 -13.11 -15.16
C ASN A 148 -10.98 -14.55 -15.12
N GLY A 149 -11.15 -15.12 -13.91
CA GLY A 149 -11.62 -16.47 -13.69
C GLY A 149 -10.55 -17.57 -13.83
N VAL A 150 -9.34 -17.26 -14.26
CA VAL A 150 -8.22 -18.21 -14.36
C VAL A 150 -7.47 -18.25 -13.02
N ALA A 151 -7.31 -19.46 -12.46
CA ALA A 151 -6.61 -19.62 -11.18
C ALA A 151 -5.13 -19.25 -11.29
N VAL A 152 -4.63 -18.50 -10.29
CA VAL A 152 -3.22 -18.12 -10.17
C VAL A 152 -2.55 -19.02 -9.14
N SER A 153 -1.39 -19.60 -9.51
CA SER A 153 -0.59 -20.42 -8.60
C SER A 153 0.68 -19.67 -8.20
N PHE A 154 0.88 -19.49 -6.90
CA PHE A 154 2.07 -18.89 -6.31
C PHE A 154 3.12 -19.92 -5.87
N ALA A 155 2.89 -21.23 -6.09
CA ALA A 155 3.79 -22.29 -5.65
C ALA A 155 5.22 -22.15 -6.23
N ALA A 156 5.32 -21.71 -7.49
CA ALA A 156 6.58 -21.40 -8.15
C ALA A 156 6.88 -19.89 -8.18
N GLY A 157 6.09 -19.08 -7.46
CA GLY A 157 6.22 -17.62 -7.41
C GLY A 157 7.55 -17.20 -6.79
N ARG A 158 8.16 -16.16 -7.36
CA ARG A 158 9.35 -15.57 -6.78
C ARG A 158 9.00 -14.73 -5.54
N ARG A 159 9.93 -14.62 -4.62
CA ARG A 159 9.84 -13.64 -3.52
C ARG A 159 9.99 -12.24 -4.10
N TRP A 160 9.21 -11.30 -3.57
CA TRP A 160 9.25 -9.92 -3.98
C TRP A 160 9.16 -9.02 -2.74
N GLU A 161 10.13 -8.10 -2.60
CA GLU A 161 10.30 -7.16 -1.48
C GLU A 161 10.37 -7.86 -0.09
N ASP A 162 9.29 -8.40 0.41
CA ASP A 162 9.19 -9.11 1.68
C ASP A 162 9.22 -10.64 1.49
N PRO A 163 9.76 -11.43 2.45
CA PRO A 163 9.75 -12.90 2.39
C PRO A 163 8.37 -13.54 2.29
N HIS A 164 7.33 -12.86 2.73
CA HIS A 164 5.95 -13.34 2.72
C HIS A 164 5.20 -12.97 1.44
N ILE A 165 5.68 -11.97 0.69
CA ILE A 165 5.08 -11.57 -0.59
C ILE A 165 5.61 -12.48 -1.71
N ARG A 166 4.69 -13.02 -2.50
CA ARG A 166 5.01 -13.85 -3.68
C ARG A 166 4.41 -13.23 -4.92
N ALA A 167 5.23 -13.13 -5.95
CA ALA A 167 4.82 -12.70 -7.28
C ALA A 167 4.69 -13.91 -8.21
N ALA A 168 3.61 -13.96 -8.98
CA ALA A 168 3.34 -14.99 -9.96
C ALA A 168 2.88 -14.36 -11.28
N SER A 169 3.31 -14.93 -12.41
CA SER A 169 2.91 -14.42 -13.72
C SER A 169 1.41 -14.58 -13.94
N VAL A 170 0.79 -13.50 -14.37
CA VAL A 170 -0.62 -13.44 -14.79
C VAL A 170 -0.79 -13.03 -16.26
N GLU A 171 0.31 -12.93 -17.00
CA GLU A 171 0.34 -12.52 -18.40
C GLU A 171 -0.68 -13.27 -19.29
N LYS A 172 -0.84 -14.58 -19.06
CA LYS A 172 -1.77 -15.42 -19.84
C LYS A 172 -3.24 -15.29 -19.41
N ALA A 173 -3.49 -14.81 -18.20
CA ALA A 173 -4.82 -14.65 -17.63
C ALA A 173 -5.35 -13.23 -17.84
N ALA A 174 -4.45 -12.26 -17.92
CA ALA A 174 -4.78 -10.86 -18.16
C ALA A 174 -5.07 -10.58 -19.64
N ARG A 175 -5.77 -9.47 -19.90
CA ARG A 175 -6.15 -9.00 -21.25
C ARG A 175 -6.08 -7.48 -21.31
N GLU A 176 -6.11 -6.94 -22.53
CA GLU A 176 -6.31 -5.50 -22.73
C GLU A 176 -7.68 -5.05 -22.17
N GLY A 177 -7.72 -3.83 -21.66
CA GLY A 177 -8.86 -3.25 -20.98
C GLY A 177 -9.00 -3.73 -19.53
N GLU A 178 -10.22 -3.83 -19.06
CA GLU A 178 -10.53 -4.19 -17.67
C GLU A 178 -10.15 -5.64 -17.35
N ASN A 179 -9.46 -5.80 -16.23
CA ASN A 179 -9.12 -7.08 -15.63
C ASN A 179 -9.66 -7.16 -14.20
N VAL A 180 -10.10 -8.35 -13.81
CA VAL A 180 -10.71 -8.62 -12.52
C VAL A 180 -9.87 -9.65 -11.77
N ILE A 181 -9.41 -9.29 -10.59
CA ILE A 181 -8.74 -10.19 -9.65
C ILE A 181 -9.73 -10.52 -8.54
N VAL A 182 -9.92 -11.81 -8.27
CA VAL A 182 -10.74 -12.27 -7.15
C VAL A 182 -9.85 -12.97 -6.15
N VAL A 183 -9.83 -12.46 -4.92
CA VAL A 183 -9.10 -13.02 -3.78
C VAL A 183 -10.12 -13.60 -2.79
N THR A 184 -10.09 -14.91 -2.58
CA THR A 184 -10.99 -15.60 -1.66
C THR A 184 -10.21 -16.17 -0.50
N GLY A 185 -10.49 -15.70 0.72
CA GLY A 185 -9.94 -16.23 1.97
C GLY A 185 -11.00 -17.08 2.70
N ARG A 186 -10.79 -18.39 2.83
CA ARG A 186 -11.70 -19.32 3.54
C ARG A 186 -10.96 -20.52 4.11
N PRO A 187 -11.11 -20.81 5.43
CA PRO A 187 -11.72 -19.95 6.45
C PRO A 187 -10.99 -18.64 6.64
N PHE A 188 -11.56 -17.68 7.39
CA PHE A 188 -10.82 -16.49 7.79
C PHE A 188 -9.60 -16.88 8.62
N ASP A 189 -8.47 -16.21 8.37
CA ASP A 189 -7.25 -16.35 9.16
C ASP A 189 -6.75 -14.95 9.51
N VAL A 190 -6.33 -14.75 10.75
CA VAL A 190 -5.85 -13.45 11.24
C VAL A 190 -4.58 -12.94 10.55
N ARG A 191 -3.94 -13.74 9.73
CA ARG A 191 -2.78 -13.33 8.91
C ARG A 191 -3.19 -12.84 7.52
N MET A 192 -4.48 -12.87 7.21
CA MET A 192 -4.99 -12.37 5.92
C MET A 192 -4.96 -10.86 5.88
N GLU A 193 -4.31 -10.31 4.87
CA GLU A 193 -4.18 -8.88 4.60
C GLU A 193 -4.54 -8.57 3.15
N LEU A 194 -5.45 -7.62 2.95
CA LEU A 194 -5.85 -7.16 1.62
C LEU A 194 -5.05 -5.93 1.15
N GLU A 195 -4.21 -5.36 2.01
CA GLU A 195 -3.45 -4.14 1.71
C GLU A 195 -2.22 -4.40 0.84
N ASN A 196 -1.77 -5.66 0.75
CA ASN A 196 -0.57 -6.07 0.03
C ASN A 196 -0.91 -6.87 -1.23
N VAL A 197 -1.67 -6.25 -2.14
CA VAL A 197 -2.00 -6.75 -3.48
C VAL A 197 -1.46 -5.77 -4.53
N PHE A 198 -0.51 -6.24 -5.37
CA PHE A 198 0.22 -5.41 -6.32
C PHE A 198 0.23 -6.01 -7.73
#